data_06b2555598ec9793f0390a975e70e92b
#
_entry.id   06b2555598ec9793f0390a975e70e92b
#
_cell.length_a   1.000
_cell.length_b   1.000
_cell.length_c   1.000
_cell.angle_alpha   90.00
_cell.angle_beta   90.00
_cell.angle_gamma   90.00
#
_symmetry.space_group_name_H-M   'P 1'
#
loop_
_entity.id
_entity.type
_entity.pdbx_description
1 polymer ?
#
loop_
_entity_poly.entity_id
_entity_poly.type
_entity_poly.pdbx_seq_one_letter_code
_entity_poly.pdbx_strand_id
1 'polypeptide(L)'
;MATKGLGNETLVTSILRSNTVLVEVGGSVRRITVENFMNAINNGDEQMLRQVAWGIPIKQSTQSSTNYGVIGNTAAWTEYKLYCGRYLVTNDGRAAKMSPTNSAVFADGTAVDETKGHVMWIGPRLYYRVQTDSVSGVPVLWLSMLPIGGEFIGGANGGMYNCIGAYKGSMSGSALVSRSGVAPAGSKTINAFWNAAQVNGKEWGLTDYDQRKLIMMLGLSPVRRYQYSSQTWLWCGW
;
A
#
# COMPACT_ATOMS: atom_id res chain seq x y z
N MET A 1 -9.28 -34.99 -5.43
CA MET A 1 -9.93 -34.00 -4.53
C MET A 1 -9.97 -32.69 -5.30
N ALA A 2 -11.16 -32.20 -5.65
CA ALA A 2 -11.32 -30.96 -6.40
C ALA A 2 -11.09 -29.76 -5.45
N THR A 3 -10.12 -28.92 -5.75
CA THR A 3 -9.96 -27.62 -5.11
C THR A 3 -11.12 -26.73 -5.50
N LYS A 4 -12.03 -26.46 -4.55
CA LYS A 4 -13.06 -25.43 -4.72
C LYS A 4 -12.36 -24.08 -4.89
N GLY A 5 -12.50 -23.47 -6.06
CA GLY A 5 -12.06 -22.10 -6.29
C GLY A 5 -12.84 -21.13 -5.42
N LEU A 6 -12.16 -20.10 -4.94
CA LEU A 6 -12.66 -18.99 -4.10
C LEU A 6 -13.76 -18.11 -4.78
N GLY A 7 -14.47 -18.61 -5.78
CA GLY A 7 -15.38 -17.82 -6.60
C GLY A 7 -16.79 -17.56 -6.03
N ASN A 8 -17.16 -18.10 -4.87
CA ASN A 8 -18.52 -17.96 -4.30
C ASN A 8 -18.55 -17.83 -2.78
N GLU A 9 -17.51 -17.33 -2.14
CA GLU A 9 -17.59 -17.01 -0.72
C GLU A 9 -18.28 -15.65 -0.56
N THR A 10 -19.42 -15.66 0.14
CA THR A 10 -20.09 -14.45 0.58
C THR A 10 -19.07 -13.64 1.40
N LEU A 11 -18.75 -12.43 0.95
CA LEU A 11 -17.88 -11.53 1.69
C LEU A 11 -18.47 -11.36 3.09
N VAL A 12 -17.77 -11.78 4.12
CA VAL A 12 -18.18 -11.54 5.50
C VAL A 12 -18.08 -10.05 5.75
N THR A 13 -19.21 -9.35 5.65
CA THR A 13 -19.27 -7.89 5.78
C THR A 13 -19.16 -7.42 7.23
N SER A 14 -19.28 -8.32 8.21
CA SER A 14 -19.06 -8.02 9.63
C SER A 14 -18.55 -9.25 10.37
N ILE A 15 -17.49 -9.05 11.15
CA ILE A 15 -17.01 -10.03 12.15
C ILE A 15 -17.52 -9.55 13.50
N LEU A 16 -18.35 -10.37 14.17
CA LEU A 16 -18.78 -10.06 15.51
C LEU A 16 -17.57 -10.14 16.47
N ARG A 17 -17.45 -9.21 17.41
CA ARG A 17 -16.36 -9.17 18.41
C ARG A 17 -16.31 -10.45 19.27
N SER A 18 -17.43 -11.12 19.42
CA SER A 18 -17.54 -12.41 20.13
C SER A 18 -17.04 -13.61 19.31
N ASN A 19 -16.82 -13.46 18.00
CA ASN A 19 -16.26 -14.53 17.19
C ASN A 19 -14.85 -14.89 17.68
N THR A 20 -14.48 -16.16 17.51
CA THR A 20 -13.17 -16.63 17.97
C THR A 20 -12.27 -16.94 16.79
N VAL A 21 -10.99 -16.68 16.98
CA VAL A 21 -9.89 -17.05 16.09
C VAL A 21 -8.96 -18.03 16.79
N LEU A 22 -8.28 -18.87 16.03
CA LEU A 22 -7.22 -19.73 16.55
C LEU A 22 -5.90 -18.97 16.39
N VAL A 23 -5.15 -18.84 17.47
CA VAL A 23 -3.83 -18.21 17.49
C VAL A 23 -2.82 -19.16 18.10
N GLU A 24 -1.60 -19.14 17.59
CA GLU A 24 -0.49 -19.88 18.17
C GLU A 24 0.24 -18.97 19.18
N VAL A 25 0.33 -19.42 20.42
CA VAL A 25 1.05 -18.72 21.48
C VAL A 25 1.97 -19.73 22.19
N GLY A 26 3.26 -19.47 22.12
CA GLY A 26 4.26 -20.33 22.76
C GLY A 26 4.21 -21.79 22.32
N GLY A 27 4.00 -22.06 21.03
CA GLY A 27 3.90 -23.40 20.45
C GLY A 27 2.57 -24.12 20.72
N SER A 28 1.58 -23.45 21.31
CA SER A 28 0.25 -23.99 21.57
C SER A 28 -0.82 -23.20 20.82
N VAL A 29 -1.73 -23.91 20.15
CA VAL A 29 -2.89 -23.30 19.50
C VAL A 29 -3.97 -23.03 20.54
N ARG A 30 -4.41 -21.78 20.62
CA ARG A 30 -5.44 -21.33 21.56
C ARG A 30 -6.57 -20.64 20.80
N ARG A 31 -7.78 -20.75 21.37
CA ARG A 31 -8.94 -19.99 20.89
C ARG A 31 -9.03 -18.69 21.67
N ILE A 32 -9.14 -17.56 20.95
CA ILE A 32 -9.30 -16.23 21.52
C ILE A 32 -10.45 -15.51 20.80
N THR A 33 -11.19 -14.66 21.49
CA THR A 33 -12.20 -13.82 20.80
C THR A 33 -11.51 -12.80 19.91
N VAL A 34 -12.17 -12.40 18.82
CA VAL A 34 -11.67 -11.32 17.94
C VAL A 34 -11.42 -10.05 18.76
N GLU A 35 -12.29 -9.74 19.73
CA GLU A 35 -12.11 -8.58 20.59
C GLU A 35 -10.82 -8.66 21.42
N ASN A 36 -10.58 -9.77 22.11
CA ASN A 36 -9.37 -9.95 22.90
C ASN A 36 -8.11 -9.98 22.04
N PHE A 37 -8.20 -10.58 20.83
CA PHE A 37 -7.12 -10.58 19.88
C PHE A 37 -6.76 -9.15 19.43
N MET A 38 -7.76 -8.36 19.05
CA MET A 38 -7.54 -6.97 18.66
C MET A 38 -7.06 -6.10 19.81
N ASN A 39 -7.56 -6.32 21.03
CA ASN A 39 -7.09 -5.61 22.22
C ASN A 39 -5.63 -5.94 22.55
N ALA A 40 -5.21 -7.19 22.44
CA ALA A 40 -3.81 -7.58 22.64
C ALA A 40 -2.89 -6.89 21.62
N ILE A 41 -3.28 -6.87 20.33
CA ILE A 41 -2.53 -6.18 19.29
C ILE A 41 -2.46 -4.66 19.57
N ASN A 42 -3.59 -4.04 19.90
CA ASN A 42 -3.66 -2.60 20.18
C ASN A 42 -2.83 -2.21 21.40
N ASN A 43 -2.77 -3.07 22.43
CA ASN A 43 -1.95 -2.89 23.63
C ASN A 43 -0.46 -3.20 23.41
N GLY A 44 -0.07 -3.62 22.21
CA GLY A 44 1.32 -3.88 21.85
C GLY A 44 1.83 -5.27 22.22
N ASP A 45 0.94 -6.25 22.35
CA ASP A 45 1.36 -7.64 22.46
C ASP A 45 2.13 -8.04 21.19
N GLU A 46 3.44 -8.26 21.37
CA GLU A 46 4.34 -8.50 20.26
C GLU A 46 4.08 -9.87 19.59
N GLN A 47 3.67 -10.87 20.35
CA GLN A 47 3.38 -12.18 19.78
C GLN A 47 2.16 -12.11 18.85
N MET A 48 1.11 -11.38 19.25
CA MET A 48 -0.06 -11.16 18.42
C MET A 48 0.26 -10.25 17.22
N LEU A 49 1.06 -9.20 17.44
CA LEU A 49 1.52 -8.32 16.39
C LEU A 49 2.26 -9.08 15.28
N ARG A 50 3.16 -10.00 15.67
CA ARG A 50 3.90 -10.85 14.73
C ARG A 50 3.04 -11.79 13.89
N GLN A 51 1.81 -12.07 14.30
CA GLN A 51 0.89 -12.90 13.53
C GLN A 51 0.13 -12.16 12.43
N VAL A 52 -0.06 -10.85 12.59
CA VAL A 52 -0.88 -10.05 11.66
C VAL A 52 -0.09 -9.01 10.88
N ALA A 53 1.13 -8.70 11.33
CA ALA A 53 1.97 -7.66 10.76
C ALA A 53 3.32 -8.21 10.32
N TRP A 54 3.88 -7.59 9.29
CA TRP A 54 5.29 -7.77 8.97
C TRP A 54 6.11 -6.60 9.50
N GLY A 55 7.29 -6.88 9.98
CA GLY A 55 8.17 -5.89 10.60
C GLY A 55 9.43 -5.65 9.77
N ILE A 56 9.85 -4.41 9.71
CA ILE A 56 11.10 -3.97 9.08
C ILE A 56 11.99 -3.43 10.20
N PRO A 57 13.08 -4.13 10.60
CA PRO A 57 13.99 -3.64 11.61
C PRO A 57 14.66 -2.33 11.17
N ILE A 58 14.58 -1.29 12.01
CA ILE A 58 15.21 0.01 11.76
C ILE A 58 16.62 -0.04 12.32
N LYS A 59 17.60 -0.30 11.46
CA LYS A 59 19.02 -0.31 11.86
C LYS A 59 19.63 1.07 11.74
N GLN A 60 20.49 1.43 12.67
CA GLN A 60 21.23 2.70 12.63
C GLN A 60 22.24 2.74 11.47
N SER A 61 22.60 3.92 11.05
CA SER A 61 23.29 4.31 9.81
C SER A 61 24.66 3.71 9.52
N THR A 62 25.26 2.97 10.43
CA THR A 62 26.59 2.38 10.28
C THR A 62 26.60 1.01 9.59
N GLN A 63 25.45 0.44 9.31
CA GLN A 63 25.37 -0.84 8.61
C GLN A 63 25.05 -0.64 7.14
N SER A 64 25.95 -1.18 6.30
CA SER A 64 25.75 -1.29 4.86
C SER A 64 24.33 -1.74 4.52
N SER A 65 23.72 -0.97 3.70
CA SER A 65 22.30 -0.83 3.40
C SER A 65 21.59 -2.03 2.75
N THR A 66 22.01 -3.26 2.92
CA THR A 66 21.64 -4.21 1.88
C THR A 66 20.55 -5.21 2.18
N ASN A 67 20.15 -5.49 3.39
CA ASN A 67 18.99 -6.38 3.58
C ASN A 67 18.40 -6.22 5.00
N TYR A 68 17.44 -5.33 5.13
CA TYR A 68 16.49 -5.45 6.22
C TYR A 68 15.59 -6.66 5.90
N GLY A 69 15.85 -7.78 6.56
CA GLY A 69 14.94 -8.93 6.49
C GLY A 69 13.56 -8.52 7.02
N VAL A 70 12.52 -9.00 6.39
CA VAL A 70 11.16 -8.89 6.93
C VAL A 70 11.02 -9.90 8.06
N ILE A 71 10.53 -9.47 9.22
CA ILE A 71 10.21 -10.32 10.37
C ILE A 71 8.69 -10.37 10.59
N GLY A 72 8.21 -11.26 11.43
CA GLY A 72 6.79 -11.44 11.71
C GLY A 72 6.06 -12.17 10.59
N ASN A 73 4.85 -11.74 10.21
CA ASN A 73 4.04 -12.41 9.21
C ASN A 73 4.52 -12.10 7.78
N THR A 74 5.46 -12.89 7.28
CA THR A 74 5.97 -12.77 5.91
C THR A 74 4.91 -13.15 4.84
N ALA A 75 3.91 -13.96 5.20
CA ALA A 75 2.81 -14.28 4.31
C ALA A 75 1.92 -13.04 4.08
N ALA A 76 1.61 -12.27 5.11
CA ALA A 76 0.89 -11.01 4.96
C ALA A 76 1.65 -9.99 4.08
N TRP A 77 2.97 -9.94 4.18
CA TRP A 77 3.80 -9.16 3.26
C TRP A 77 3.68 -9.65 1.81
N THR A 78 3.69 -10.96 1.61
CA THR A 78 3.54 -11.55 0.27
C THR A 78 2.16 -11.26 -0.31
N GLU A 79 1.12 -11.39 0.51
CA GLU A 79 -0.25 -11.08 0.14
C GLU A 79 -0.41 -9.59 -0.23
N TYR A 80 0.10 -8.67 0.60
CA TYR A 80 0.10 -7.24 0.29
C TYR A 80 0.69 -6.94 -1.09
N LYS A 81 1.82 -7.57 -1.43
CA LYS A 81 2.46 -7.40 -2.75
C LYS A 81 1.59 -7.87 -3.91
N LEU A 82 0.72 -8.87 -3.71
CA LEU A 82 -0.20 -9.34 -4.77
C LEU A 82 -1.26 -8.29 -5.11
N TYR A 83 -1.68 -7.50 -4.12
CA TYR A 83 -2.65 -6.41 -4.36
C TYR A 83 -1.99 -5.15 -4.92
N CYS A 84 -0.70 -4.95 -4.67
CA CYS A 84 0.04 -3.82 -5.21
C CYS A 84 0.34 -3.97 -6.70
N GLY A 85 0.41 -2.86 -7.40
CA GLY A 85 0.82 -2.88 -8.81
C GLY A 85 0.53 -1.59 -9.55
N ARG A 86 0.88 -1.60 -10.83
CA ARG A 86 0.49 -0.55 -11.76
C ARG A 86 -0.88 -0.86 -12.35
N TYR A 87 -1.67 0.17 -12.46
CA TYR A 87 -3.01 0.13 -13.04
C TYR A 87 -3.17 1.29 -14.01
N LEU A 88 -3.89 1.06 -15.09
CA LEU A 88 -4.44 2.17 -15.86
C LEU A 88 -5.76 2.57 -15.22
N VAL A 89 -5.85 3.83 -14.78
CA VAL A 89 -7.01 4.40 -14.10
C VAL A 89 -7.63 5.47 -14.98
N THR A 90 -8.90 5.32 -15.30
CA THR A 90 -9.65 6.30 -16.08
C THR A 90 -10.17 7.44 -15.20
N ASN A 91 -10.58 8.55 -15.79
CA ASN A 91 -11.07 9.71 -15.04
C ASN A 91 -12.35 9.41 -14.23
N ASP A 92 -13.16 8.43 -14.66
CA ASP A 92 -14.35 7.94 -13.97
C ASP A 92 -14.04 6.89 -12.90
N GLY A 93 -12.75 6.64 -12.64
CA GLY A 93 -12.33 5.79 -11.55
C GLY A 93 -12.19 4.32 -11.85
N ARG A 94 -12.42 3.85 -13.06
CA ARG A 94 -12.19 2.43 -13.39
C ARG A 94 -10.69 2.14 -13.45
N ALA A 95 -10.29 1.02 -12.85
CA ALA A 95 -8.90 0.61 -12.79
C ALA A 95 -8.71 -0.79 -13.40
N ALA A 96 -7.75 -0.90 -14.33
CA ALA A 96 -7.35 -2.17 -14.92
C ALA A 96 -5.88 -2.46 -14.58
N LYS A 97 -5.60 -3.63 -14.00
CA LYS A 97 -4.26 -4.02 -13.57
C LYS A 97 -3.35 -4.27 -14.77
N MET A 98 -2.19 -3.64 -14.76
CA MET A 98 -1.16 -3.84 -15.77
C MET A 98 -0.29 -5.03 -15.41
N SER A 99 0.36 -5.62 -16.38
CA SER A 99 1.32 -6.71 -16.18
C SER A 99 2.48 -6.24 -15.27
N PRO A 100 2.90 -7.05 -14.28
CA PRO A 100 4.03 -6.72 -13.43
C PRO A 100 5.38 -6.71 -14.17
N THR A 101 5.47 -7.44 -15.28
CA THR A 101 6.71 -7.64 -16.04
C THR A 101 6.76 -6.85 -17.35
N ASN A 102 5.61 -6.51 -17.92
CA ASN A 102 5.52 -5.79 -19.18
C ASN A 102 4.52 -4.62 -19.07
N SER A 103 5.02 -3.39 -19.08
CA SER A 103 4.18 -2.18 -18.96
C SER A 103 3.34 -1.85 -20.19
N ALA A 104 3.56 -2.53 -21.31
CA ALA A 104 2.79 -2.33 -22.53
C ALA A 104 1.49 -3.15 -22.61
N VAL A 105 1.26 -4.04 -21.63
CA VAL A 105 0.07 -4.90 -21.61
C VAL A 105 -0.59 -4.92 -20.22
N PHE A 106 -1.87 -5.22 -20.20
CA PHE A 106 -2.59 -5.56 -18.98
C PHE A 106 -2.23 -6.96 -18.46
N ALA A 107 -2.73 -7.31 -17.29
CA ALA A 107 -2.47 -8.61 -16.67
C ALA A 107 -3.05 -9.78 -17.50
N ASP A 108 -4.05 -9.53 -18.32
CA ASP A 108 -4.66 -10.48 -19.26
C ASP A 108 -3.95 -10.56 -20.63
N GLY A 109 -2.89 -9.77 -20.82
CA GLY A 109 -2.10 -9.74 -22.05
C GLY A 109 -2.59 -8.73 -23.12
N THR A 110 -3.72 -8.07 -22.92
CA THR A 110 -4.21 -7.04 -23.86
C THR A 110 -3.34 -5.79 -23.81
N ALA A 111 -3.23 -5.08 -24.95
CA ALA A 111 -2.39 -3.88 -25.05
C ALA A 111 -2.91 -2.73 -24.21
N VAL A 112 -2.01 -2.03 -23.51
CA VAL A 112 -2.33 -0.81 -22.76
C VAL A 112 -2.29 0.39 -23.67
N ASP A 113 -3.35 1.20 -23.63
CA ASP A 113 -3.41 2.53 -24.25
C ASP A 113 -3.43 3.60 -23.14
N GLU A 114 -2.25 4.14 -22.82
CA GLU A 114 -2.10 5.15 -21.77
C GLU A 114 -2.83 6.48 -22.09
N THR A 115 -3.30 6.69 -23.34
CA THR A 115 -4.10 7.89 -23.69
C THR A 115 -5.50 7.85 -23.07
N LYS A 116 -5.99 6.68 -22.69
CA LYS A 116 -7.30 6.46 -22.09
C LYS A 116 -7.36 6.66 -20.58
N GLY A 117 -6.21 6.92 -19.93
CA GLY A 117 -6.17 7.08 -18.49
C GLY A 117 -4.82 7.54 -17.96
N HIS A 118 -4.60 7.22 -16.69
CA HIS A 118 -3.38 7.53 -15.94
C HIS A 118 -2.77 6.23 -15.44
N VAL A 119 -1.47 6.08 -15.62
CA VAL A 119 -0.76 4.94 -15.01
C VAL A 119 -0.51 5.26 -13.55
N MET A 120 -1.19 4.54 -12.68
CA MET A 120 -1.15 4.73 -11.24
C MET A 120 -0.57 3.48 -10.55
N TRP A 121 0.21 3.67 -9.51
CA TRP A 121 0.48 2.62 -8.55
C TRP A 121 -0.66 2.57 -7.55
N ILE A 122 -1.24 1.40 -7.36
CA ILE A 122 -2.31 1.17 -6.37
C ILE A 122 -1.84 0.10 -5.40
N GLY A 123 -2.08 0.34 -4.12
CA GLY A 123 -1.86 -0.63 -3.03
C GLY A 123 -2.88 -0.44 -1.91
N PRO A 124 -3.22 -1.51 -1.16
CA PRO A 124 -4.12 -1.40 -0.02
C PRO A 124 -3.62 -0.38 1.00
N ARG A 125 -4.54 0.17 1.77
CA ARG A 125 -4.19 0.98 2.95
C ARG A 125 -3.39 0.14 3.94
N LEU A 126 -2.50 0.80 4.68
CA LEU A 126 -1.69 0.17 5.71
C LEU A 126 -1.87 0.87 7.06
N TYR A 127 -1.77 0.09 8.11
CA TYR A 127 -1.53 0.55 9.46
C TYR A 127 -0.06 0.35 9.78
N TYR A 128 0.55 1.29 10.50
CA TYR A 128 1.93 1.16 10.92
C TYR A 128 2.09 1.49 12.39
N ARG A 129 3.08 0.88 12.99
CA ARG A 129 3.51 1.10 14.36
C ARG A 129 5.01 0.93 14.46
N VAL A 130 5.67 1.78 15.22
CA VAL A 130 7.07 1.57 15.60
C VAL A 130 7.10 1.04 17.02
N GLN A 131 7.72 -0.11 17.21
CA GLN A 131 7.88 -0.74 18.52
C GLN A 131 9.23 -1.45 18.57
N THR A 132 9.93 -1.35 19.71
CA THR A 132 11.16 -2.11 19.94
C THR A 132 10.83 -3.60 20.02
N ASP A 133 11.52 -4.39 19.23
CA ASP A 133 11.41 -5.84 19.25
C ASP A 133 12.07 -6.39 20.52
N SER A 134 11.34 -7.14 21.31
CA SER A 134 11.80 -7.66 22.62
C SER A 134 12.94 -8.68 22.48
N VAL A 135 13.04 -9.34 21.32
CA VAL A 135 14.08 -10.37 21.05
C VAL A 135 15.39 -9.74 20.63
N SER A 136 15.35 -8.76 19.72
CA SER A 136 16.56 -8.15 19.15
C SER A 136 16.95 -6.83 19.83
N GLY A 137 16.05 -6.21 20.60
CA GLY A 137 16.24 -4.87 21.18
C GLY A 137 16.26 -3.75 20.14
N VAL A 138 15.92 -4.04 18.89
CA VAL A 138 15.96 -3.09 17.77
C VAL A 138 14.58 -2.50 17.52
N PRO A 139 14.44 -1.18 17.28
CA PRO A 139 13.19 -0.61 16.80
C PRO A 139 12.75 -1.26 15.48
N VAL A 140 11.49 -1.64 15.40
CA VAL A 140 10.88 -2.26 14.21
C VAL A 140 9.70 -1.44 13.75
N LEU A 141 9.69 -1.12 12.47
CA LEU A 141 8.50 -0.61 11.78
C LEU A 141 7.60 -1.78 11.42
N TRP A 142 6.51 -1.92 12.15
CA TRP A 142 5.47 -2.90 11.88
C TRP A 142 4.44 -2.34 10.91
N LEU A 143 4.09 -3.13 9.90
CA LEU A 143 3.12 -2.78 8.87
C LEU A 143 2.06 -3.89 8.78
N SER A 144 0.80 -3.50 8.58
CA SER A 144 -0.31 -4.45 8.45
C SER A 144 -1.44 -3.87 7.61
N MET A 145 -2.16 -4.72 6.90
CA MET A 145 -3.45 -4.38 6.29
C MET A 145 -4.59 -4.33 7.32
N LEU A 146 -4.35 -4.85 8.53
CA LEU A 146 -5.29 -4.81 9.66
C LEU A 146 -4.88 -3.75 10.68
N PRO A 147 -5.82 -3.18 11.45
CA PRO A 147 -5.51 -2.27 12.54
C PRO A 147 -4.58 -2.93 13.57
N ILE A 148 -3.47 -2.25 13.92
CA ILE A 148 -2.46 -2.75 14.88
C ILE A 148 -2.17 -1.75 16.00
N GLY A 149 -3.15 -0.91 16.34
CA GLY A 149 -3.00 0.09 17.41
C GLY A 149 -1.98 1.19 17.12
N GLY A 150 -1.66 1.39 15.85
CA GLY A 150 -0.74 2.43 15.37
C GLY A 150 -1.45 3.46 14.51
N GLU A 151 -0.66 4.29 13.86
CA GLU A 151 -1.18 5.25 12.89
C GLU A 151 -1.63 4.55 11.60
N PHE A 152 -2.53 5.20 10.91
CA PHE A 152 -3.09 4.75 9.66
C PHE A 152 -2.50 5.52 8.48
N ILE A 153 -2.13 4.79 7.43
CA ILE A 153 -1.77 5.37 6.15
C ILE A 153 -2.76 4.84 5.12
N GLY A 154 -3.78 5.63 4.88
CA GLY A 154 -4.84 5.32 3.94
C GLY A 154 -4.74 6.13 2.66
N GLY A 155 -5.60 5.80 1.73
CA GLY A 155 -5.94 6.69 0.64
C GLY A 155 -6.57 7.98 1.19
N ALA A 156 -6.69 9.00 0.37
CA ALA A 156 -7.37 10.22 0.77
C ALA A 156 -8.75 9.91 1.35
N ASN A 157 -9.12 10.72 2.32
CA ASN A 157 -10.42 10.59 2.99
C ASN A 157 -10.67 9.20 3.63
N GLY A 158 -9.61 8.47 3.99
CA GLY A 158 -9.75 7.16 4.61
C GLY A 158 -10.07 6.02 3.64
N GLY A 159 -9.86 6.20 2.35
CA GLY A 159 -10.06 5.19 1.32
C GLY A 159 -9.32 3.88 1.58
N MET A 160 -9.84 2.80 1.03
CA MET A 160 -9.26 1.45 1.22
C MET A 160 -7.97 1.24 0.45
N TYR A 161 -7.69 2.09 -0.53
CA TYR A 161 -6.52 1.98 -1.40
C TYR A 161 -5.76 3.30 -1.45
N ASN A 162 -4.44 3.19 -1.55
CA ASN A 162 -3.58 4.29 -1.94
C ASN A 162 -3.41 4.26 -3.46
N CYS A 163 -3.62 5.39 -4.11
CA CYS A 163 -3.50 5.54 -5.55
C CYS A 163 -2.55 6.70 -5.85
N ILE A 164 -1.39 6.41 -6.40
CA ILE A 164 -0.31 7.38 -6.60
C ILE A 164 0.18 7.27 -8.04
N GLY A 165 0.44 8.39 -8.71
CA GLY A 165 0.99 8.39 -10.07
C GLY A 165 2.24 7.52 -10.17
N ALA A 166 2.26 6.57 -11.10
CA ALA A 166 3.43 5.74 -11.34
C ALA A 166 4.55 6.51 -12.02
N TYR A 167 4.20 7.60 -12.68
CA TYR A 167 5.13 8.55 -13.32
C TYR A 167 4.93 9.95 -12.74
N LYS A 168 5.96 10.76 -12.86
CA LYS A 168 5.87 12.19 -12.52
C LYS A 168 4.79 12.85 -13.36
N GLY A 169 4.01 13.73 -12.75
CA GLY A 169 2.95 14.45 -13.43
C GLY A 169 3.46 15.21 -14.66
N SER A 170 2.82 15.01 -15.79
CA SER A 170 3.05 15.72 -17.04
C SER A 170 1.77 16.40 -17.49
N MET A 171 1.86 17.40 -18.36
CA MET A 171 0.68 18.10 -18.89
C MET A 171 0.19 17.43 -20.17
N SER A 172 -1.12 17.21 -20.24
CA SER A 172 -1.83 16.86 -21.48
C SER A 172 -2.95 17.88 -21.67
N GLY A 173 -2.70 18.88 -22.50
CA GLY A 173 -3.54 20.08 -22.54
C GLY A 173 -3.57 20.79 -21.18
N SER A 174 -4.76 20.97 -20.60
CA SER A 174 -4.94 21.55 -19.26
C SER A 174 -4.88 20.53 -18.14
N ALA A 175 -4.89 19.23 -18.41
CA ALA A 175 -4.93 18.16 -17.42
C ALA A 175 -3.52 17.73 -16.98
N LEU A 176 -3.36 17.43 -15.69
CA LEU A 176 -2.18 16.74 -15.16
C LEU A 176 -2.38 15.22 -15.32
N VAL A 177 -1.42 14.56 -15.94
CA VAL A 177 -1.50 13.12 -16.24
C VAL A 177 -0.26 12.37 -15.73
N SER A 178 -0.40 11.07 -15.48
CA SER A 178 0.71 10.15 -15.18
C SER A 178 0.84 9.17 -16.35
N ARG A 179 1.82 9.38 -17.21
CA ARG A 179 2.07 8.58 -18.44
C ARG A 179 3.55 8.34 -18.66
N SER A 180 3.86 7.20 -19.27
CA SER A 180 5.24 6.86 -19.62
C SER A 180 5.74 7.73 -20.80
N GLY A 181 7.05 7.90 -20.89
CA GLY A 181 7.70 8.57 -22.03
C GLY A 181 7.40 10.06 -22.18
N VAL A 182 6.67 10.69 -21.26
CA VAL A 182 6.33 12.11 -21.29
C VAL A 182 7.18 12.88 -20.29
N ALA A 183 7.73 14.02 -20.72
CA ALA A 183 8.51 14.89 -19.85
C ALA A 183 7.68 15.40 -18.67
N PRO A 184 8.20 15.36 -17.43
CA PRO A 184 7.53 15.91 -16.27
C PRO A 184 7.22 17.40 -16.44
N ALA A 185 6.05 17.82 -16.01
CA ALA A 185 5.71 19.22 -15.97
C ALA A 185 6.55 19.98 -14.93
N GLY A 186 7.01 21.16 -15.29
CA GLY A 186 7.79 22.07 -14.44
C GLY A 186 7.27 23.49 -14.49
N SER A 187 7.91 24.37 -13.71
CA SER A 187 7.72 25.84 -13.77
C SER A 187 6.26 26.30 -13.58
N LYS A 188 5.50 25.59 -12.72
CA LYS A 188 4.13 25.96 -12.36
C LYS A 188 4.00 26.07 -10.85
N THR A 189 3.05 26.89 -10.39
CA THR A 189 2.70 26.98 -8.98
C THR A 189 1.96 25.72 -8.55
N ILE A 190 1.94 25.44 -7.22
CA ILE A 190 1.20 24.32 -6.66
C ILE A 190 -0.29 24.40 -7.00
N ASN A 191 -0.87 25.61 -6.98
CA ASN A 191 -2.27 25.82 -7.35
C ASN A 191 -2.53 25.49 -8.82
N ALA A 192 -1.60 25.82 -9.72
CA ALA A 192 -1.72 25.48 -11.13
C ALA A 192 -1.67 23.95 -11.34
N PHE A 193 -0.82 23.24 -10.61
CA PHE A 193 -0.81 21.78 -10.63
C PHE A 193 -2.08 21.18 -10.03
N TRP A 194 -2.56 21.73 -8.91
CA TRP A 194 -3.80 21.28 -8.29
C TRP A 194 -4.98 21.43 -9.25
N ASN A 195 -5.14 22.61 -9.85
CA ASN A 195 -6.21 22.86 -10.82
C ASN A 195 -6.10 21.93 -12.04
N ALA A 196 -4.88 21.67 -12.52
CA ALA A 196 -4.66 20.72 -13.61
C ALA A 196 -5.00 19.27 -13.23
N ALA A 197 -4.79 18.85 -11.98
CA ALA A 197 -5.24 17.55 -11.48
C ALA A 197 -6.77 17.47 -11.44
N GLN A 198 -7.45 18.55 -10.97
CA GLN A 198 -8.90 18.63 -10.87
C GLN A 198 -9.62 18.60 -12.24
N VAL A 199 -8.93 18.87 -13.36
CA VAL A 199 -9.48 18.67 -14.70
C VAL A 199 -9.87 17.21 -14.96
N ASN A 200 -9.20 16.25 -14.30
CA ASN A 200 -9.52 14.82 -14.42
C ASN A 200 -10.75 14.42 -13.59
N GLY A 201 -11.20 15.27 -12.68
CA GLY A 201 -12.31 15.06 -11.77
C GLY A 201 -11.98 15.57 -10.37
N LYS A 202 -13.01 15.84 -9.57
CA LYS A 202 -12.89 16.42 -8.21
C LYS A 202 -12.10 15.55 -7.22
N GLU A 203 -12.01 14.23 -7.50
CA GLU A 203 -11.29 13.27 -6.67
C GLU A 203 -9.80 13.15 -7.06
N TRP A 204 -9.34 13.92 -8.05
CA TRP A 204 -7.95 13.94 -8.47
C TRP A 204 -7.20 15.10 -7.80
N GLY A 205 -6.00 14.84 -7.34
CA GLY A 205 -5.21 15.86 -6.63
C GLY A 205 -3.71 15.59 -6.72
N LEU A 206 -2.97 16.26 -5.86
CA LEU A 206 -1.53 16.08 -5.72
C LEU A 206 -1.25 15.16 -4.54
N THR A 207 -0.16 14.42 -4.60
CA THR A 207 0.31 13.55 -3.52
C THR A 207 0.49 14.34 -2.23
N ASP A 208 -0.10 13.87 -1.15
CA ASP A 208 0.01 14.45 0.18
C ASP A 208 1.16 13.85 1.02
N TYR A 209 1.24 14.28 2.28
CA TYR A 209 2.25 13.81 3.22
C TYR A 209 2.11 12.32 3.53
N ASP A 210 0.90 11.82 3.70
CA ASP A 210 0.66 10.41 4.09
C ASP A 210 1.03 9.45 2.97
N GLN A 211 0.75 9.81 1.74
CA GLN A 211 1.18 9.03 0.58
C GLN A 211 2.71 9.02 0.44
N ARG A 212 3.38 10.15 0.71
CA ARG A 212 4.85 10.19 0.74
C ARG A 212 5.41 9.33 1.87
N LYS A 213 4.80 9.36 3.05
CA LYS A 213 5.15 8.52 4.20
C LYS A 213 5.04 7.04 3.85
N LEU A 214 3.94 6.63 3.19
CA LEU A 214 3.76 5.27 2.70
C LEU A 214 4.90 4.83 1.76
N ILE A 215 5.21 5.66 0.77
CA ILE A 215 6.29 5.40 -0.18
C ILE A 215 7.62 5.21 0.56
N MET A 216 7.94 6.09 1.51
CA MET A 216 9.16 6.00 2.31
C MET A 216 9.20 4.70 3.13
N MET A 217 8.11 4.32 3.78
CA MET A 217 8.02 3.09 4.57
C MET A 217 8.15 1.84 3.71
N LEU A 218 7.50 1.81 2.55
CA LEU A 218 7.65 0.72 1.59
C LEU A 218 9.07 0.69 0.97
N GLY A 219 9.71 1.83 0.82
CA GLY A 219 11.11 1.96 0.37
C GLY A 219 12.13 1.42 1.37
N LEU A 220 11.80 1.35 2.67
CA LEU A 220 12.60 0.67 3.69
C LEU A 220 12.47 -0.85 3.60
N SER A 221 11.41 -1.34 2.97
CA SER A 221 11.21 -2.77 2.67
C SER A 221 12.22 -3.25 1.62
N PRO A 222 12.60 -4.55 1.58
CA PRO A 222 13.57 -5.08 0.62
C PRO A 222 13.18 -4.94 -0.86
N VAL A 223 12.03 -4.37 -1.17
CA VAL A 223 11.61 -4.07 -2.55
C VAL A 223 12.19 -2.74 -3.03
N ARG A 224 13.50 -2.70 -3.18
CA ARG A 224 14.28 -1.54 -3.64
C ARG A 224 14.19 -1.27 -5.14
N ARG A 225 13.05 -1.17 -5.78
CA ARG A 225 13.03 -0.80 -7.22
C ARG A 225 12.26 0.46 -7.57
N TYR A 226 11.88 1.26 -6.60
CA TYR A 226 11.25 2.55 -6.89
C TYR A 226 12.18 3.68 -6.43
N GLN A 227 13.04 4.16 -7.36
CA GLN A 227 13.77 5.42 -7.14
C GLN A 227 12.77 6.56 -7.22
N TYR A 228 12.46 7.15 -6.07
CA TYR A 228 11.60 8.32 -5.98
C TYR A 228 12.45 9.59 -5.99
N SER A 229 12.27 10.42 -6.99
CA SER A 229 12.78 11.79 -6.98
C SER A 229 11.66 12.73 -6.50
N SER A 230 12.04 13.80 -5.82
CA SER A 230 11.19 14.79 -5.14
C SER A 230 10.40 15.70 -6.08
N GLN A 231 9.52 15.16 -6.93
CA GLN A 231 8.68 15.96 -7.83
C GLN A 231 7.20 15.60 -7.69
N THR A 232 6.36 16.50 -8.15
CA THR A 232 4.90 16.46 -8.04
C THR A 232 4.31 15.21 -8.69
N TRP A 233 3.56 14.43 -7.92
CA TRP A 233 2.87 13.22 -8.35
C TRP A 233 1.37 13.48 -8.40
N LEU A 234 0.71 12.89 -9.38
CA LEU A 234 -0.74 12.86 -9.48
C LEU A 234 -1.29 11.86 -8.45
N TRP A 235 -2.44 12.17 -7.88
CA TRP A 235 -3.16 11.32 -6.94
C TRP A 235 -4.63 11.23 -7.33
N CYS A 236 -5.28 10.08 -7.07
CA CYS A 236 -6.72 9.91 -7.16
C CYS A 236 -7.31 9.42 -5.83
N GLY A 237 -8.44 9.99 -5.42
CA GLY A 237 -9.21 9.57 -4.26
C GLY A 237 -10.17 8.42 -4.62
N TRP A 238 -10.14 7.35 -3.81
CA TRP A 238 -11.08 6.22 -3.85
C TRP A 238 -11.68 6.01 -2.47
#